data_20fb02cac1b702b08c5ad5af2e1397fd
#
_entry.id   20fb02cac1b702b08c5ad5af2e1397fd
#
_cell.length_a   1.000
_cell.length_b   1.000
_cell.length_c   1.000
_cell.angle_alpha   90.00
_cell.angle_beta   90.00
_cell.angle_gamma   90.00
#
_symmetry.space_group_name_H-M   'P 1'
#
loop_
_entity.id
_entity.type
_entity.pdbx_description
1 polymer ?
#
loop_
_entity_poly.entity_id
_entity_poly.type
_entity_poly.pdbx_seq_one_letter_code
_entity_poly.pdbx_strand_id
1 'polypeptide(L)'
;MKHIKNFLLLAACTIFSISFAQQETVSRDKVQIFYYGWYGNLKTDGSLQHWNHEIIPHWSNPKWNNLGHYKGGDDIGANFYPELENYSSNDGTIIEKHMKMIKDSGVGVVVVSWLGKNSFTDKSLIKYLDIADRFNLKIAFHIEPFYKSVTELRDQLSYLVKTYAHHHAFYKKNGKPLFYVYDSYKIAPEEWSKLLSENGEKTVRNTELDALYIGLWVEEKDSAFFNTSGFDGFYTYFASEGFVFGSTTSNWEYMAQYAKDHHLIFIPCVGPGYSDTRIRPWNDANFKSREDGKYYERMFDAAIKVKPEFIAITSFNEWHEGTQIEPAIPKKIKNFIYEDYGKDPWMYIKETKRLTDKFLKKN
;
A
#
# COMPACT_ATOMS: atom_id res chain seq x y z
N MET A 1 -91.64 -0.23 -17.72
CA MET A 1 -90.53 0.75 -17.81
C MET A 1 -89.56 0.41 -16.65
N LYS A 2 -88.41 -0.19 -16.99
CA LYS A 2 -87.44 -0.70 -16.02
C LYS A 2 -86.30 0.28 -15.85
N HIS A 3 -86.04 0.71 -14.62
CA HIS A 3 -84.87 1.51 -14.26
C HIS A 3 -83.65 0.59 -14.10
N ILE A 4 -82.62 0.82 -14.90
CA ILE A 4 -81.28 0.18 -14.73
C ILE A 4 -80.42 1.15 -13.89
N LYS A 5 -80.03 0.72 -12.71
CA LYS A 5 -79.07 1.44 -11.86
C LYS A 5 -77.68 0.95 -12.24
N ASN A 6 -76.83 1.83 -12.77
CA ASN A 6 -75.40 1.57 -12.98
C ASN A 6 -74.64 1.72 -11.67
N PHE A 7 -74.00 0.59 -11.24
CA PHE A 7 -73.00 0.61 -10.17
C PHE A 7 -71.62 0.81 -10.80
N LEU A 8 -71.05 1.97 -10.56
CA LEU A 8 -69.63 2.20 -10.84
C LEU A 8 -68.76 1.61 -9.71
N LEU A 9 -67.98 0.57 -9.99
CA LEU A 9 -66.98 0.04 -9.12
C LEU A 9 -65.66 0.87 -9.33
N LEU A 10 -65.29 1.69 -8.35
CA LEU A 10 -63.98 2.32 -8.29
C LEU A 10 -62.98 1.32 -7.75
N ALA A 11 -62.11 0.75 -8.60
CA ALA A 11 -60.96 -0.03 -8.19
C ALA A 11 -59.80 0.95 -7.85
N ALA A 12 -59.55 1.14 -6.56
CA ALA A 12 -58.36 1.86 -6.09
C ALA A 12 -57.11 0.96 -6.21
N CYS A 13 -56.34 1.14 -7.26
CA CYS A 13 -55.01 0.52 -7.34
C CYS A 13 -54.05 1.32 -6.47
N THR A 14 -53.78 0.80 -5.27
CA THR A 14 -52.66 1.25 -4.42
C THR A 14 -51.37 0.71 -5.00
N ILE A 15 -50.60 1.58 -5.68
CA ILE A 15 -49.26 1.29 -6.15
C ILE A 15 -48.33 1.41 -4.92
N PHE A 16 -47.95 0.26 -4.36
CA PHE A 16 -46.84 0.18 -3.40
C PHE A 16 -45.53 0.42 -4.15
N SER A 17 -45.02 1.65 -4.10
CA SER A 17 -43.65 1.96 -4.51
C SER A 17 -42.71 1.36 -3.49
N ILE A 18 -42.16 0.18 -3.77
CA ILE A 18 -41.04 -0.37 -3.01
C ILE A 18 -39.81 0.45 -3.43
N SER A 19 -39.47 1.46 -2.64
CA SER A 19 -38.15 2.10 -2.71
C SER A 19 -37.10 1.08 -2.26
N PHE A 20 -36.46 0.41 -3.19
CA PHE A 20 -35.17 -0.21 -2.92
C PHE A 20 -34.21 0.93 -2.63
N ALA A 21 -33.92 1.15 -1.36
CA ALA A 21 -32.76 1.93 -0.96
C ALA A 21 -31.55 1.18 -1.55
N GLN A 22 -30.98 1.71 -2.60
CA GLN A 22 -29.72 1.23 -3.16
C GLN A 22 -28.68 1.48 -2.07
N GLN A 23 -28.36 0.42 -1.32
CA GLN A 23 -27.30 0.47 -0.33
C GLN A 23 -26.03 0.77 -1.12
N GLU A 24 -25.54 2.02 -1.06
CA GLU A 24 -24.25 2.37 -1.66
C GLU A 24 -23.23 1.36 -1.15
N THR A 25 -22.75 0.53 -2.05
CA THR A 25 -21.69 -0.41 -1.72
C THR A 25 -20.45 0.42 -1.42
N VAL A 26 -20.12 0.54 -0.14
CA VAL A 26 -18.95 1.28 0.33
C VAL A 26 -17.72 0.76 -0.40
N SER A 27 -17.11 1.62 -1.21
CA SER A 27 -15.97 1.25 -2.04
C SER A 27 -14.74 0.99 -1.16
N ARG A 28 -14.25 -0.26 -1.17
CA ARG A 28 -13.10 -0.68 -0.38
C ARG A 28 -11.76 -0.22 -0.97
N ASP A 29 -11.75 0.26 -2.21
CA ASP A 29 -10.56 0.82 -2.87
C ASP A 29 -10.04 2.11 -2.21
N LYS A 30 -10.83 2.71 -1.32
CA LYS A 30 -10.36 3.78 -0.43
C LYS A 30 -9.28 3.32 0.57
N VAL A 31 -9.14 2.02 0.83
CA VAL A 31 -8.09 1.45 1.68
C VAL A 31 -7.14 0.61 0.84
N GLN A 32 -5.89 1.00 0.87
CA GLN A 32 -4.82 0.44 0.07
C GLN A 32 -3.72 -0.14 0.98
N ILE A 33 -2.97 -1.14 0.53
CA ILE A 33 -1.91 -1.75 1.33
C ILE A 33 -0.67 -2.03 0.48
N PHE A 34 0.50 -1.62 0.98
CA PHE A 34 1.78 -1.93 0.34
C PHE A 34 2.10 -3.41 0.49
N TYR A 35 2.54 -4.01 -0.62
CA TYR A 35 2.84 -5.43 -0.76
C TYR A 35 4.18 -5.64 -1.45
N TYR A 36 5.01 -6.50 -0.88
CA TYR A 36 6.36 -6.75 -1.36
C TYR A 36 6.48 -8.13 -1.99
N GLY A 37 6.71 -8.12 -3.31
CA GLY A 37 6.81 -9.30 -4.15
C GLY A 37 8.24 -9.78 -4.39
N TRP A 38 9.17 -9.56 -3.47
CA TRP A 38 10.61 -9.80 -3.64
C TRP A 38 11.17 -11.02 -2.92
N TYR A 39 10.33 -11.79 -2.20
CA TYR A 39 10.74 -12.99 -1.48
C TYR A 39 10.81 -14.20 -2.40
N GLY A 40 11.89 -14.97 -2.30
CA GLY A 40 12.05 -16.21 -3.04
C GLY A 40 12.44 -17.38 -2.15
N ASN A 41 12.12 -18.61 -2.57
CA ASN A 41 12.53 -19.81 -1.88
C ASN A 41 13.26 -20.80 -2.79
N LEU A 42 13.94 -21.79 -2.17
CA LEU A 42 14.73 -22.77 -2.89
C LEU A 42 13.90 -23.58 -3.91
N LYS A 43 12.66 -23.90 -3.57
CA LYS A 43 11.79 -24.73 -4.39
C LYS A 43 11.33 -24.01 -5.67
N THR A 44 10.94 -22.75 -5.55
CA THR A 44 10.35 -21.98 -6.66
C THR A 44 11.39 -21.18 -7.42
N ASP A 45 12.38 -20.61 -6.72
CA ASP A 45 13.31 -19.61 -7.27
C ASP A 45 14.77 -20.07 -7.27
N GLY A 46 15.07 -21.21 -6.63
CA GLY A 46 16.42 -21.75 -6.52
C GLY A 46 17.30 -21.03 -5.49
N SER A 47 16.78 -20.03 -4.78
CA SER A 47 17.48 -19.28 -3.74
C SER A 47 16.51 -18.74 -2.70
N LEU A 48 17.02 -18.43 -1.50
CA LEU A 48 16.26 -17.72 -0.45
C LEU A 48 16.31 -16.21 -0.68
N GLN A 49 15.87 -15.78 -1.87
CA GLN A 49 15.86 -14.38 -2.28
C GLN A 49 15.21 -13.49 -1.22
N HIS A 50 15.87 -12.44 -0.80
CA HIS A 50 15.48 -11.47 0.22
C HIS A 50 15.35 -12.04 1.65
N TRP A 51 15.04 -13.31 1.86
CA TRP A 51 15.13 -13.96 3.18
C TRP A 51 16.57 -14.06 3.69
N ASN A 52 17.55 -14.14 2.78
CA ASN A 52 18.98 -14.09 3.03
C ASN A 52 19.51 -12.64 3.11
N HIS A 53 18.93 -11.82 3.92
CA HIS A 53 19.19 -10.38 3.97
C HIS A 53 20.53 -10.04 4.64
N GLU A 54 21.22 -9.04 4.09
CA GLU A 54 22.42 -8.48 4.74
C GLU A 54 22.05 -7.59 5.95
N ILE A 55 22.99 -7.47 6.90
CA ILE A 55 22.90 -6.45 7.93
C ILE A 55 23.41 -5.15 7.31
N ILE A 56 22.52 -4.18 7.18
CA ILE A 56 22.75 -2.95 6.42
C ILE A 56 23.76 -2.05 7.16
N PRO A 57 24.86 -1.63 6.51
CA PRO A 57 25.80 -0.73 7.12
C PRO A 57 25.18 0.66 7.38
N HIS A 58 25.66 1.34 8.39
CA HIS A 58 25.28 2.72 8.63
C HIS A 58 25.95 3.64 7.61
N TRP A 59 25.19 4.58 7.05
CA TRP A 59 25.66 5.49 5.99
C TRP A 59 26.89 6.34 6.34
N SER A 60 27.16 6.63 7.62
CA SER A 60 28.25 7.49 8.05
C SER A 60 29.08 6.95 9.21
N ASN A 61 28.72 5.83 9.85
CA ASN A 61 29.42 5.27 11.00
C ASN A 61 30.05 3.92 10.68
N PRO A 62 31.39 3.85 10.47
CA PRO A 62 32.09 2.63 10.08
C PRO A 62 31.99 1.47 11.09
N LYS A 63 31.65 1.76 12.36
CA LYS A 63 31.40 0.72 13.40
C LYS A 63 30.35 -0.31 12.96
N TRP A 64 29.41 0.10 12.09
CA TRP A 64 28.31 -0.71 11.63
C TRP A 64 28.54 -1.29 10.22
N ASN A 65 29.79 -1.35 9.75
CA ASN A 65 30.13 -1.96 8.47
C ASN A 65 30.47 -3.45 8.64
N ASN A 66 30.23 -4.22 7.58
CA ASN A 66 30.62 -5.65 7.49
C ASN A 66 30.08 -6.55 8.63
N LEU A 67 28.86 -6.32 9.05
CA LEU A 67 28.21 -7.09 10.12
C LEU A 67 27.72 -8.47 9.69
N GLY A 68 27.85 -8.81 8.40
CA GLY A 68 27.43 -10.09 7.85
C GLY A 68 25.99 -10.05 7.28
N HIS A 69 25.42 -11.24 7.14
CA HIS A 69 24.06 -11.40 6.60
C HIS A 69 23.35 -12.61 7.24
N TYR A 70 22.03 -12.55 7.23
CA TYR A 70 21.19 -13.69 7.58
C TYR A 70 21.12 -14.66 6.41
N LYS A 71 21.11 -15.96 6.69
CA LYS A 71 21.13 -16.99 5.65
C LYS A 71 19.76 -17.34 5.10
N GLY A 72 18.70 -16.89 5.77
CA GLY A 72 17.35 -17.37 5.54
C GLY A 72 17.06 -18.69 6.28
N GLY A 73 15.96 -19.34 5.98
CA GLY A 73 15.52 -20.51 6.71
C GLY A 73 15.00 -20.16 8.09
N ASP A 74 15.55 -20.75 9.12
CA ASP A 74 15.15 -20.46 10.51
C ASP A 74 15.69 -19.12 11.03
N ASP A 75 16.73 -18.56 10.42
CA ASP A 75 17.36 -17.31 10.83
C ASP A 75 17.28 -16.26 9.72
N ILE A 76 16.21 -15.45 9.78
CA ILE A 76 15.94 -14.38 8.84
C ILE A 76 16.19 -13.00 9.46
N GLY A 77 16.43 -11.98 8.63
CA GLY A 77 16.72 -10.60 9.07
C GLY A 77 15.51 -9.82 9.62
N ALA A 78 14.42 -10.50 9.99
CA ALA A 78 13.21 -9.89 10.51
C ALA A 78 13.05 -10.13 12.02
N ASN A 79 12.39 -9.20 12.73
CA ASN A 79 12.09 -9.37 14.14
C ASN A 79 10.93 -10.36 14.39
N PHE A 80 10.08 -10.59 13.39
CA PHE A 80 8.98 -11.54 13.40
C PHE A 80 9.25 -12.71 12.45
N TYR A 81 8.58 -13.85 12.65
CA TYR A 81 8.70 -15.00 11.76
C TYR A 81 7.36 -15.33 11.08
N PRO A 82 7.32 -15.45 9.73
CA PRO A 82 6.06 -15.67 9.02
C PRO A 82 5.42 -17.03 9.31
N GLU A 83 4.09 -17.07 9.42
CA GLU A 83 3.33 -18.33 9.49
C GLU A 83 3.53 -19.19 8.22
N LEU A 84 3.74 -18.56 7.08
CA LEU A 84 3.99 -19.23 5.80
C LEU A 84 5.48 -19.56 5.56
N GLU A 85 6.31 -19.42 6.59
CA GLU A 85 7.77 -19.66 6.53
C GLU A 85 8.46 -18.82 5.45
N ASN A 86 9.56 -19.32 4.87
CA ASN A 86 10.28 -18.63 3.79
C ASN A 86 9.60 -18.96 2.45
N TYR A 87 8.52 -18.26 2.17
CA TYR A 87 7.75 -18.44 0.94
C TYR A 87 8.40 -17.77 -0.28
N SER A 88 7.89 -18.12 -1.46
CA SER A 88 8.17 -17.41 -2.70
C SER A 88 6.99 -16.51 -3.08
N SER A 89 7.27 -15.25 -3.36
CA SER A 89 6.30 -14.30 -3.93
C SER A 89 5.93 -14.64 -5.40
N ASN A 90 6.63 -15.61 -6.03
CA ASN A 90 6.34 -16.13 -7.36
C ASN A 90 5.47 -17.40 -7.34
N ASP A 91 5.20 -17.96 -6.15
CA ASP A 91 4.31 -19.12 -5.99
C ASP A 91 2.84 -18.69 -5.99
N GLY A 92 2.07 -19.14 -6.98
CA GLY A 92 0.65 -18.81 -7.10
C GLY A 92 -0.19 -19.21 -5.87
N THR A 93 0.18 -20.30 -5.18
CA THR A 93 -0.50 -20.75 -3.96
C THR A 93 -0.27 -19.75 -2.81
N ILE A 94 0.92 -19.20 -2.70
CA ILE A 94 1.24 -18.14 -1.71
C ILE A 94 0.50 -16.86 -2.06
N ILE A 95 0.56 -16.43 -3.32
CA ILE A 95 -0.17 -15.24 -3.78
C ILE A 95 -1.67 -15.36 -3.46
N GLU A 96 -2.26 -16.52 -3.69
CA GLU A 96 -3.68 -16.78 -3.39
C GLU A 96 -4.00 -16.65 -1.89
N LYS A 97 -3.16 -17.22 -1.02
CA LYS A 97 -3.28 -17.06 0.43
C LYS A 97 -3.19 -15.60 0.84
N HIS A 98 -2.20 -14.85 0.31
CA HIS A 98 -2.02 -13.44 0.60
C HIS A 98 -3.22 -12.60 0.14
N MET A 99 -3.72 -12.80 -1.09
CA MET A 99 -4.90 -12.08 -1.58
C MET A 99 -6.14 -12.37 -0.75
N LYS A 100 -6.29 -13.63 -0.27
CA LYS A 100 -7.36 -13.96 0.68
C LYS A 100 -7.21 -13.20 2.01
N MET A 101 -6.03 -13.19 2.61
CA MET A 101 -5.76 -12.45 3.86
C MET A 101 -6.04 -10.95 3.71
N ILE A 102 -5.58 -10.35 2.60
CA ILE A 102 -5.82 -8.94 2.28
C ILE A 102 -7.31 -8.68 2.10
N LYS A 103 -8.03 -9.54 1.38
CA LYS A 103 -9.50 -9.44 1.27
C LYS A 103 -10.19 -9.50 2.61
N ASP A 104 -9.78 -10.46 3.46
CA ASP A 104 -10.36 -10.65 4.81
C ASP A 104 -10.08 -9.43 5.72
N SER A 105 -8.96 -8.71 5.51
CA SER A 105 -8.65 -7.47 6.22
C SER A 105 -9.49 -6.25 5.78
N GLY A 106 -10.32 -6.41 4.75
CA GLY A 106 -11.22 -5.36 4.26
C GLY A 106 -10.59 -4.33 3.32
N VAL A 107 -9.33 -4.52 2.97
CA VAL A 107 -8.60 -3.72 1.97
C VAL A 107 -9.14 -3.98 0.57
N GLY A 108 -9.12 -3.00 -0.31
CA GLY A 108 -9.58 -3.12 -1.70
C GLY A 108 -8.48 -3.03 -2.74
N VAL A 109 -7.34 -2.39 -2.43
CA VAL A 109 -6.24 -2.21 -3.38
C VAL A 109 -4.93 -2.69 -2.78
N VAL A 110 -4.24 -3.55 -3.52
CA VAL A 110 -2.88 -4.03 -3.20
C VAL A 110 -1.89 -3.20 -4.01
N VAL A 111 -1.01 -2.50 -3.32
CA VAL A 111 0.01 -1.63 -3.92
C VAL A 111 1.31 -2.42 -4.00
N VAL A 112 1.57 -3.03 -5.16
CA VAL A 112 2.70 -3.93 -5.34
C VAL A 112 3.99 -3.15 -5.59
N SER A 113 5.02 -3.41 -4.76
CA SER A 113 6.38 -2.91 -4.98
C SER A 113 6.94 -3.47 -6.28
N TRP A 114 7.40 -2.57 -7.18
CA TRP A 114 7.90 -2.92 -8.50
C TRP A 114 9.27 -2.30 -8.77
N LEU A 115 10.23 -3.16 -9.07
CA LEU A 115 11.64 -2.82 -9.29
C LEU A 115 12.02 -2.73 -10.78
N GLY A 116 11.01 -2.52 -11.66
CA GLY A 116 11.20 -2.36 -13.09
C GLY A 116 11.04 -3.65 -13.91
N LYS A 117 11.00 -3.48 -15.22
CA LYS A 117 10.89 -4.56 -16.20
C LYS A 117 12.01 -5.58 -16.04
N ASN A 118 11.67 -6.85 -16.13
CA ASN A 118 12.56 -8.00 -15.99
C ASN A 118 13.19 -8.18 -14.58
N SER A 119 12.79 -7.39 -13.59
CA SER A 119 13.20 -7.60 -12.20
C SER A 119 12.56 -8.86 -11.61
N PHE A 120 13.00 -9.24 -10.40
CA PHE A 120 12.37 -10.34 -9.68
C PHE A 120 10.88 -10.07 -9.43
N THR A 121 10.52 -8.83 -9.08
CA THR A 121 9.13 -8.43 -8.81
C THR A 121 8.25 -8.35 -10.07
N ASP A 122 8.86 -8.24 -11.26
CA ASP A 122 8.13 -8.19 -12.54
C ASP A 122 7.62 -9.57 -12.98
N LYS A 123 8.30 -10.65 -12.58
CA LYS A 123 8.04 -12.01 -13.06
C LYS A 123 6.61 -12.51 -12.82
N SER A 124 5.99 -12.07 -11.75
CA SER A 124 4.68 -12.57 -11.31
C SER A 124 3.56 -11.54 -11.38
N LEU A 125 3.77 -10.38 -12.03
CA LEU A 125 2.75 -9.34 -12.09
C LEU A 125 1.43 -9.84 -12.67
N ILE A 126 1.46 -10.61 -13.75
CA ILE A 126 0.23 -11.17 -14.33
C ILE A 126 -0.47 -12.12 -13.34
N LYS A 127 0.27 -12.93 -12.56
CA LYS A 127 -0.33 -13.78 -11.53
C LYS A 127 -0.97 -12.95 -10.41
N TYR A 128 -0.34 -11.84 -10.00
CA TYR A 128 -0.95 -10.94 -9.02
C TYR A 128 -2.27 -10.38 -9.53
N LEU A 129 -2.33 -9.92 -10.78
CA LEU A 129 -3.53 -9.40 -11.40
C LEU A 129 -4.63 -10.45 -11.49
N ASP A 130 -4.33 -11.63 -12.07
CA ASP A 130 -5.28 -12.73 -12.23
C ASP A 130 -5.86 -13.22 -10.89
N ILE A 131 -4.99 -13.35 -9.87
CA ILE A 131 -5.42 -13.84 -8.57
C ILE A 131 -6.19 -12.76 -7.81
N ALA A 132 -5.73 -11.50 -7.83
CA ALA A 132 -6.44 -10.39 -7.21
C ALA A 132 -7.86 -10.23 -7.76
N ASP A 133 -8.04 -10.37 -9.08
CA ASP A 133 -9.35 -10.30 -9.73
C ASP A 133 -10.34 -11.33 -9.18
N ARG A 134 -9.89 -12.57 -8.94
CA ARG A 134 -10.71 -13.64 -8.33
C ARG A 134 -11.21 -13.28 -6.92
N PHE A 135 -10.49 -12.41 -6.21
CA PHE A 135 -10.85 -11.93 -4.87
C PHE A 135 -11.55 -10.55 -4.87
N ASN A 136 -11.88 -9.98 -6.04
CA ASN A 136 -12.38 -8.61 -6.15
C ASN A 136 -11.42 -7.57 -5.51
N LEU A 137 -10.13 -7.79 -5.66
CA LEU A 137 -9.07 -6.85 -5.29
C LEU A 137 -8.56 -6.14 -6.55
N LYS A 138 -7.99 -4.97 -6.36
CA LYS A 138 -7.28 -4.23 -7.42
C LYS A 138 -5.80 -4.16 -7.11
N ILE A 139 -4.99 -4.01 -8.15
CA ILE A 139 -3.54 -3.85 -8.06
C ILE A 139 -3.15 -2.45 -8.52
N ALA A 140 -2.53 -1.68 -7.65
CA ALA A 140 -1.75 -0.49 -7.97
C ALA A 140 -0.25 -0.80 -7.83
N PHE A 141 0.60 0.16 -8.19
CA PHE A 141 2.04 -0.07 -8.17
C PHE A 141 2.77 0.97 -7.33
N HIS A 142 3.71 0.50 -6.53
CA HIS A 142 4.72 1.27 -5.83
C HIS A 142 6.00 1.21 -6.66
N ILE A 143 6.31 2.30 -7.32
CA ILE A 143 7.47 2.40 -8.22
C ILE A 143 8.71 2.65 -7.36
N GLU A 144 9.57 1.65 -7.27
CA GLU A 144 10.82 1.74 -6.52
C GLU A 144 11.88 2.58 -7.29
N PRO A 145 12.89 3.13 -6.62
CA PRO A 145 13.85 4.04 -7.24
C PRO A 145 14.94 3.30 -8.04
N PHE A 146 14.54 2.43 -8.99
CA PHE A 146 15.46 1.69 -9.86
C PHE A 146 15.90 2.49 -11.10
N TYR A 147 15.25 3.60 -11.38
CA TYR A 147 15.51 4.47 -12.53
C TYR A 147 16.45 5.64 -12.16
N LYS A 148 17.20 6.14 -13.15
CA LYS A 148 18.17 7.25 -12.97
C LYS A 148 17.64 8.58 -13.50
N SER A 149 16.55 8.57 -14.26
CA SER A 149 15.96 9.77 -14.85
C SER A 149 14.46 9.58 -15.09
N VAL A 150 13.75 10.70 -15.23
CA VAL A 150 12.33 10.69 -15.59
C VAL A 150 12.10 10.12 -17.00
N THR A 151 13.08 10.17 -17.89
CA THR A 151 13.02 9.55 -19.22
C THR A 151 13.01 8.03 -19.11
N GLU A 152 13.94 7.46 -18.34
CA GLU A 152 13.99 6.04 -18.09
C GLU A 152 12.70 5.56 -17.40
N LEU A 153 12.22 6.31 -16.41
CA LEU A 153 10.94 6.01 -15.77
C LEU A 153 9.79 5.99 -16.77
N ARG A 154 9.71 6.97 -17.68
CA ARG A 154 8.67 7.02 -18.71
C ARG A 154 8.64 5.76 -19.57
N ASP A 155 9.80 5.25 -19.98
CA ASP A 155 9.90 4.00 -20.74
C ASP A 155 9.43 2.78 -19.93
N GLN A 156 9.78 2.73 -18.66
CA GLN A 156 9.34 1.69 -17.74
C GLN A 156 7.83 1.73 -17.51
N LEU A 157 7.26 2.92 -17.32
CA LEU A 157 5.80 3.11 -17.21
C LEU A 157 5.08 2.71 -18.50
N SER A 158 5.67 3.03 -19.66
CA SER A 158 5.13 2.60 -20.97
C SER A 158 5.03 1.08 -21.06
N TYR A 159 6.06 0.35 -20.62
CA TYR A 159 6.02 -1.11 -20.53
C TYR A 159 4.88 -1.58 -19.60
N LEU A 160 4.81 -1.05 -18.39
CA LEU A 160 3.84 -1.46 -17.38
C LEU A 160 2.39 -1.22 -17.86
N VAL A 161 2.11 -0.02 -18.40
CA VAL A 161 0.79 0.36 -18.88
C VAL A 161 0.39 -0.46 -20.11
N LYS A 162 1.25 -0.55 -21.12
CA LYS A 162 0.94 -1.30 -22.35
C LYS A 162 0.73 -2.79 -22.09
N THR A 163 1.48 -3.35 -21.14
CA THR A 163 1.41 -4.79 -20.87
C THR A 163 0.21 -5.14 -19.98
N TYR A 164 -0.10 -4.31 -18.98
CA TYR A 164 -1.00 -4.74 -17.90
C TYR A 164 -2.24 -3.85 -17.70
N ALA A 165 -2.26 -2.59 -18.17
CA ALA A 165 -3.36 -1.69 -17.82
C ALA A 165 -4.72 -2.05 -18.46
N HIS A 166 -4.76 -3.00 -19.39
CA HIS A 166 -6.00 -3.56 -19.91
C HIS A 166 -6.64 -4.59 -18.96
N HIS A 167 -5.91 -5.09 -17.97
CA HIS A 167 -6.41 -6.10 -17.03
C HIS A 167 -7.44 -5.50 -16.07
N HIS A 168 -8.53 -6.23 -15.81
CA HIS A 168 -9.63 -5.77 -14.95
C HIS A 168 -9.19 -5.42 -13.51
N ALA A 169 -8.23 -6.16 -12.94
CA ALA A 169 -7.70 -5.88 -11.63
C ALA A 169 -6.69 -4.72 -11.59
N PHE A 170 -6.23 -4.19 -12.72
CA PHE A 170 -5.33 -3.03 -12.73
C PHE A 170 -6.07 -1.80 -12.20
N TYR A 171 -5.60 -1.23 -11.08
CA TYR A 171 -6.32 -0.17 -10.40
C TYR A 171 -6.34 1.12 -11.21
N LYS A 172 -7.53 1.67 -11.37
CA LYS A 172 -7.75 2.98 -11.98
C LYS A 172 -8.77 3.76 -11.16
N LYS A 173 -8.43 5.00 -10.84
CA LYS A 173 -9.36 5.96 -10.28
C LYS A 173 -9.87 6.86 -11.41
N ASN A 174 -11.17 6.88 -11.62
CA ASN A 174 -11.78 7.66 -12.70
C ASN A 174 -11.13 7.40 -14.07
N GLY A 175 -10.79 6.15 -14.37
CA GLY A 175 -10.18 5.73 -15.62
C GLY A 175 -8.65 5.93 -15.70
N LYS A 176 -8.02 6.65 -14.78
CA LYS A 176 -6.56 6.86 -14.72
C LYS A 176 -5.88 5.87 -13.77
N PRO A 177 -4.80 5.18 -14.19
CA PRO A 177 -3.94 4.42 -13.28
C PRO A 177 -3.49 5.27 -12.10
N LEU A 178 -3.16 4.62 -10.97
CA LEU A 178 -2.55 5.29 -9.82
C LEU A 178 -1.20 4.65 -9.52
N PHE A 179 -0.15 5.46 -9.48
CA PHE A 179 1.21 5.06 -9.18
C PHE A 179 1.74 5.82 -7.96
N TYR A 180 2.22 5.07 -6.97
CA TYR A 180 3.03 5.60 -5.89
C TYR A 180 4.49 5.64 -6.34
N VAL A 181 5.17 6.75 -6.10
CA VAL A 181 6.59 6.93 -6.50
C VAL A 181 7.42 7.05 -5.24
N TYR A 182 8.16 5.98 -4.91
CA TYR A 182 9.03 5.98 -3.74
C TYR A 182 10.29 6.81 -3.98
N ASP A 183 10.79 7.45 -2.91
CA ASP A 183 11.97 8.32 -2.98
C ASP A 183 11.91 9.41 -4.08
N SER A 184 10.70 9.89 -4.38
CA SER A 184 10.47 10.90 -5.42
C SER A 184 11.33 12.16 -5.27
N TYR A 185 11.69 12.51 -4.03
CA TYR A 185 12.54 13.65 -3.69
C TYR A 185 14.00 13.51 -4.16
N LYS A 186 14.42 12.31 -4.57
CA LYS A 186 15.79 12.08 -5.11
C LYS A 186 16.01 12.68 -6.50
N ILE A 187 14.96 13.03 -7.22
CA ILE A 187 15.00 13.73 -8.49
C ILE A 187 14.46 15.15 -8.28
N ALA A 188 15.11 16.15 -8.86
CA ALA A 188 14.70 17.55 -8.72
C ALA A 188 13.27 17.79 -9.23
N PRO A 189 12.48 18.67 -8.61
CA PRO A 189 11.09 18.89 -8.99
C PRO A 189 10.94 19.42 -10.42
N GLU A 190 11.92 20.16 -10.95
CA GLU A 190 11.94 20.63 -12.34
C GLU A 190 12.08 19.48 -13.34
N GLU A 191 12.84 18.43 -12.99
CA GLU A 191 12.93 17.23 -13.82
C GLU A 191 11.62 16.46 -13.84
N TRP A 192 10.95 16.35 -12.67
CA TRP A 192 9.61 15.78 -12.60
C TRP A 192 8.59 16.58 -13.43
N SER A 193 8.68 17.92 -13.41
CA SER A 193 7.82 18.80 -14.19
C SER A 193 7.92 18.53 -15.69
N LYS A 194 9.09 18.15 -16.21
CA LYS A 194 9.23 17.72 -17.62
C LYS A 194 8.38 16.52 -17.98
N LEU A 195 8.09 15.64 -17.00
CA LEU A 195 7.29 14.43 -17.18
C LEU A 195 5.82 14.65 -16.79
N LEU A 196 5.56 15.34 -15.69
CA LEU A 196 4.25 15.37 -15.04
C LEU A 196 3.46 16.66 -15.27
N SER A 197 4.05 17.71 -15.86
CA SER A 197 3.30 18.91 -16.25
C SER A 197 2.75 18.79 -17.66
N GLU A 198 1.59 19.41 -17.94
CA GLU A 198 0.95 19.35 -19.26
C GLU A 198 1.85 19.82 -20.40
N ASN A 199 2.64 20.89 -20.16
CA ASN A 199 3.58 21.46 -21.14
C ASN A 199 5.01 20.91 -20.96
N GLY A 200 5.19 19.82 -20.22
CA GLY A 200 6.50 19.21 -20.02
C GLY A 200 7.07 18.61 -21.29
N GLU A 201 8.40 18.75 -21.49
CA GLU A 201 9.10 18.27 -22.69
C GLU A 201 8.86 16.77 -22.97
N LYS A 202 8.66 15.98 -21.92
CA LYS A 202 8.45 14.51 -21.97
C LYS A 202 7.13 14.11 -21.34
N THR A 203 6.16 14.98 -21.39
CA THR A 203 4.91 14.82 -20.65
C THR A 203 4.23 13.49 -20.92
N VAL A 204 3.68 12.93 -19.84
CA VAL A 204 2.74 11.80 -19.90
C VAL A 204 1.30 12.27 -19.90
N ARG A 205 1.05 13.57 -19.63
CA ARG A 205 -0.29 14.13 -19.56
C ARG A 205 -0.97 14.09 -20.92
N ASN A 206 -2.27 13.74 -20.92
CA ASN A 206 -3.09 13.58 -22.13
C ASN A 206 -2.54 12.52 -23.11
N THR A 207 -1.73 11.56 -22.63
CA THR A 207 -1.25 10.40 -23.39
C THR A 207 -1.79 9.10 -22.81
N GLU A 208 -1.50 7.97 -23.44
CA GLU A 208 -1.80 6.62 -22.88
C GLU A 208 -1.14 6.35 -21.51
N LEU A 209 -0.15 7.14 -21.13
CA LEU A 209 0.57 7.05 -19.85
C LEU A 209 0.03 8.02 -18.79
N ASP A 210 -1.03 8.78 -19.10
CA ASP A 210 -1.64 9.69 -18.15
C ASP A 210 -2.23 8.91 -16.97
N ALA A 211 -1.78 9.26 -15.76
CA ALA A 211 -2.09 8.55 -14.54
C ALA A 211 -2.11 9.54 -13.37
N LEU A 212 -2.53 9.08 -12.20
CA LEU A 212 -2.35 9.78 -10.93
C LEU A 212 -0.99 9.35 -10.35
N TYR A 213 -0.07 10.30 -10.26
CA TYR A 213 1.26 10.12 -9.70
C TYR A 213 1.31 10.68 -8.29
N ILE A 214 1.59 9.82 -7.31
CA ILE A 214 1.58 10.15 -5.89
C ILE A 214 3.01 10.07 -5.37
N GLY A 215 3.60 11.23 -5.02
CA GLY A 215 4.99 11.35 -4.55
C GLY A 215 5.10 11.17 -3.03
N LEU A 216 6.29 10.80 -2.54
CA LEU A 216 6.56 10.65 -1.12
C LEU A 216 6.90 12.00 -0.48
N TRP A 217 6.15 12.39 0.56
CA TRP A 217 6.44 13.58 1.38
C TRP A 217 7.21 13.17 2.63
N VAL A 218 8.46 13.61 2.73
CA VAL A 218 9.38 13.27 3.83
C VAL A 218 9.62 14.45 4.77
N GLU A 219 10.07 15.59 4.22
CA GLU A 219 10.47 16.75 4.99
C GLU A 219 9.43 17.89 4.88
N GLU A 220 9.42 18.82 5.84
CA GLU A 220 8.52 19.99 5.80
C GLU A 220 8.66 20.79 4.50
N LYS A 221 9.90 20.98 4.04
CA LYS A 221 10.23 21.73 2.82
C LYS A 221 9.70 21.09 1.52
N ASP A 222 9.24 19.84 1.56
CA ASP A 222 8.72 19.13 0.38
C ASP A 222 7.42 19.74 -0.14
N SER A 223 6.80 20.67 0.60
CA SER A 223 5.72 21.51 0.08
C SER A 223 6.16 22.24 -1.20
N ALA A 224 7.37 22.82 -1.24
CA ALA A 224 7.90 23.47 -2.43
C ALA A 224 8.13 22.49 -3.59
N PHE A 225 8.54 21.26 -3.28
CA PHE A 225 8.69 20.18 -4.27
C PHE A 225 7.36 19.89 -4.97
N PHE A 226 6.28 19.72 -4.24
CA PHE A 226 4.96 19.41 -4.82
C PHE A 226 4.36 20.57 -5.63
N ASN A 227 4.68 21.81 -5.29
CA ASN A 227 4.27 22.99 -6.08
C ASN A 227 4.87 23.03 -7.48
N THR A 228 6.03 22.40 -7.69
CA THR A 228 6.79 22.50 -8.96
C THR A 228 6.75 21.22 -9.77
N SER A 229 6.71 20.06 -9.12
CA SER A 229 6.97 18.75 -9.74
C SER A 229 5.86 18.25 -10.66
N GLY A 230 4.60 18.68 -10.46
CA GLY A 230 3.44 18.23 -11.23
C GLY A 230 2.82 16.91 -10.76
N PHE A 231 3.18 16.40 -9.57
CA PHE A 231 2.48 15.26 -8.96
C PHE A 231 1.01 15.58 -8.69
N ASP A 232 0.15 14.58 -8.74
CA ASP A 232 -1.28 14.69 -8.45
C ASP A 232 -1.58 14.59 -6.96
N GLY A 233 -0.59 14.20 -6.16
CA GLY A 233 -0.74 14.04 -4.73
C GLY A 233 0.52 13.53 -4.04
N PHE A 234 0.39 13.25 -2.75
CA PHE A 234 1.48 12.73 -1.94
C PHE A 234 0.99 11.75 -0.87
N TYR A 235 1.94 10.91 -0.41
CA TYR A 235 1.72 9.94 0.65
C TYR A 235 2.87 9.99 1.66
N THR A 236 2.69 9.38 2.86
CA THR A 236 3.65 9.52 3.97
C THR A 236 4.49 8.27 4.23
N TYR A 237 4.15 7.14 3.67
CA TYR A 237 4.77 5.81 3.71
C TYR A 237 5.13 5.26 5.10
N PHE A 238 6.01 5.95 5.86
CA PHE A 238 6.66 5.38 7.05
C PHE A 238 5.71 5.06 8.20
N ALA A 239 5.75 3.81 8.68
CA ALA A 239 4.96 3.34 9.81
C ALA A 239 5.51 3.75 11.19
N SER A 240 6.72 4.33 11.24
CA SER A 240 7.31 4.88 12.46
C SER A 240 6.89 6.33 12.66
N GLU A 241 5.90 6.56 13.53
CA GLU A 241 5.40 7.89 13.90
C GLU A 241 6.52 8.75 14.48
N GLY A 242 6.67 9.98 13.97
CA GLY A 242 7.74 10.91 14.38
C GLY A 242 9.11 10.65 13.77
N PHE A 243 9.25 9.69 12.84
CA PHE A 243 10.52 9.45 12.14
C PHE A 243 10.91 10.57 11.20
N VAL A 244 9.96 11.06 10.42
CA VAL A 244 10.11 12.21 9.50
C VAL A 244 8.88 13.11 9.61
N PHE A 245 8.93 14.31 9.00
CA PHE A 245 7.81 15.25 9.02
C PHE A 245 6.52 14.59 8.51
N GLY A 246 6.58 13.90 7.36
CA GLY A 246 5.43 13.22 6.75
C GLY A 246 4.81 12.12 7.62
N SER A 247 5.62 11.37 8.39
CA SER A 247 5.12 10.31 9.28
C SER A 247 4.72 10.81 10.69
N THR A 248 4.87 12.10 10.95
CA THR A 248 4.46 12.71 12.23
C THR A 248 2.98 13.09 12.17
N THR A 249 2.15 12.34 12.88
CA THR A 249 0.68 12.44 12.78
C THR A 249 0.11 13.81 13.16
N SER A 250 0.80 14.57 14.03
CA SER A 250 0.43 15.95 14.35
C SER A 250 0.54 16.92 13.17
N ASN A 251 1.33 16.58 12.13
CA ASN A 251 1.49 17.40 10.93
C ASN A 251 0.40 17.12 9.87
N TRP A 252 -0.37 16.05 10.03
CA TRP A 252 -1.34 15.62 9.02
C TRP A 252 -2.50 16.60 8.80
N GLU A 253 -2.87 17.38 9.81
CA GLU A 253 -3.86 18.47 9.62
C GLU A 253 -3.32 19.56 8.67
N TYR A 254 -2.06 19.95 8.85
CA TYR A 254 -1.39 20.89 7.95
C TYR A 254 -1.27 20.30 6.53
N MET A 255 -0.84 19.06 6.41
CA MET A 255 -0.67 18.37 5.12
C MET A 255 -2.01 18.21 4.38
N ALA A 256 -3.09 17.90 5.10
CA ALA A 256 -4.43 17.81 4.53
C ALA A 256 -4.95 19.16 4.05
N GLN A 257 -4.69 20.24 4.81
CA GLN A 257 -5.05 21.60 4.39
C GLN A 257 -4.24 22.01 3.17
N TYR A 258 -2.92 21.75 3.17
CA TYR A 258 -2.06 21.99 2.01
C TYR A 258 -2.56 21.29 0.76
N ALA A 259 -2.90 19.98 0.87
CA ALA A 259 -3.44 19.21 -0.25
C ALA A 259 -4.73 19.83 -0.82
N LYS A 260 -5.62 20.28 0.06
CA LYS A 260 -6.87 20.96 -0.33
C LYS A 260 -6.60 22.27 -1.07
N ASP A 261 -5.70 23.09 -0.55
CA ASP A 261 -5.38 24.42 -1.11
C ASP A 261 -4.69 24.32 -2.47
N HIS A 262 -3.97 23.21 -2.72
CA HIS A 262 -3.26 22.96 -3.98
C HIS A 262 -3.93 21.91 -4.89
N HIS A 263 -5.15 21.46 -4.55
CA HIS A 263 -5.91 20.45 -5.30
C HIS A 263 -5.15 19.12 -5.48
N LEU A 264 -4.41 18.72 -4.44
CA LEU A 264 -3.64 17.49 -4.40
C LEU A 264 -4.37 16.39 -3.62
N ILE A 265 -4.06 15.14 -3.92
CA ILE A 265 -4.51 13.98 -3.16
C ILE A 265 -3.56 13.77 -1.98
N PHE A 266 -4.06 13.78 -0.75
CA PHE A 266 -3.29 13.38 0.42
C PHE A 266 -3.65 11.96 0.84
N ILE A 267 -2.63 11.08 0.94
CA ILE A 267 -2.79 9.68 1.37
C ILE A 267 -1.94 9.45 2.63
N PRO A 268 -2.50 9.61 3.85
CA PRO A 268 -1.80 9.25 5.06
C PRO A 268 -1.56 7.73 5.10
N CYS A 269 -0.33 7.35 5.48
CA CYS A 269 0.05 5.95 5.62
C CYS A 269 0.09 5.57 7.11
N VAL A 270 -0.53 4.45 7.43
CA VAL A 270 -0.64 3.93 8.78
C VAL A 270 0.03 2.56 8.89
N GLY A 271 0.55 2.21 10.05
CA GLY A 271 1.17 0.90 10.25
C GLY A 271 1.04 0.39 11.67
N PRO A 272 1.20 -0.95 11.87
CA PRO A 272 0.98 -1.59 13.16
C PRO A 272 2.11 -1.38 14.17
N GLY A 273 3.26 -0.94 13.71
CA GLY A 273 4.50 -0.74 14.45
C GLY A 273 5.69 -0.71 13.51
N TYR A 274 6.90 -0.62 14.03
CA TYR A 274 8.15 -0.62 13.28
C TYR A 274 9.27 -1.28 14.07
N SER A 275 9.98 -2.24 13.48
CA SER A 275 11.12 -2.92 14.09
C SER A 275 12.06 -3.50 13.03
N ASP A 276 13.18 -2.83 12.76
CA ASP A 276 14.20 -3.24 11.78
C ASP A 276 15.57 -3.53 12.40
N THR A 277 15.62 -3.69 13.72
CA THR A 277 16.86 -3.80 14.49
C THR A 277 17.72 -5.00 14.11
N ARG A 278 17.16 -6.02 13.48
CA ARG A 278 17.95 -7.14 12.95
C ARG A 278 18.78 -6.75 11.73
N ILE A 279 18.21 -6.01 10.79
CA ILE A 279 18.93 -5.59 9.59
C ILE A 279 19.60 -4.21 9.76
N ARG A 280 19.10 -3.37 10.69
CA ARG A 280 19.64 -2.04 11.01
C ARG A 280 19.83 -1.91 12.53
N PRO A 281 20.80 -2.62 13.16
CA PRO A 281 20.97 -2.62 14.62
C PRO A 281 21.32 -1.24 15.21
N TRP A 282 21.61 -0.27 14.38
CA TRP A 282 21.86 1.12 14.71
C TRP A 282 20.59 2.00 14.70
N ASN A 283 19.43 1.45 14.30
CA ASN A 283 18.19 2.22 14.07
C ASN A 283 17.15 2.07 15.19
N ASP A 284 17.55 1.58 16.35
CA ASP A 284 16.66 1.30 17.50
C ASP A 284 15.83 2.52 17.97
N ALA A 285 16.35 3.73 17.78
CA ALA A 285 15.62 4.97 18.10
C ALA A 285 14.29 5.13 17.32
N ASN A 286 14.14 4.45 16.18
CA ASN A 286 12.94 4.49 15.35
C ASN A 286 11.97 3.34 15.62
N PHE A 287 12.30 2.45 16.56
CA PHE A 287 11.42 1.36 17.01
C PHE A 287 10.07 1.90 17.47
N LYS A 288 9.00 1.23 17.05
CA LYS A 288 7.62 1.49 17.52
C LYS A 288 6.98 0.18 17.92
N SER A 289 6.75 0.04 19.25
CA SER A 289 6.02 -1.11 19.76
C SER A 289 4.60 -1.15 19.20
N ARG A 290 4.13 -2.33 18.91
CA ARG A 290 2.76 -2.56 18.42
C ARG A 290 1.67 -2.36 19.49
N GLU A 291 2.04 -2.44 20.79
CA GLU A 291 1.17 -2.21 21.96
C GLU A 291 -0.17 -2.96 21.85
N ASP A 292 -0.11 -4.24 21.47
CA ASP A 292 -1.28 -5.10 21.26
C ASP A 292 -2.34 -4.43 20.33
N GLY A 293 -1.89 -3.78 19.26
CA GLY A 293 -2.73 -3.11 18.27
C GLY A 293 -3.10 -1.65 18.57
N LYS A 294 -2.83 -1.15 19.79
CA LYS A 294 -3.19 0.23 20.18
C LYS A 294 -2.42 1.29 19.39
N TYR A 295 -1.14 1.01 19.06
CA TYR A 295 -0.37 1.89 18.19
C TYR A 295 -1.05 2.03 16.81
N TYR A 296 -1.44 0.92 16.21
CA TYR A 296 -2.10 0.88 14.90
C TYR A 296 -3.44 1.63 14.91
N GLU A 297 -4.23 1.44 15.98
CA GLU A 297 -5.51 2.16 16.14
C GLU A 297 -5.29 3.69 16.22
N ARG A 298 -4.26 4.16 16.97
CA ARG A 298 -3.93 5.60 17.04
C ARG A 298 -3.55 6.17 15.67
N MET A 299 -2.76 5.44 14.88
CA MET A 299 -2.40 5.86 13.52
C MET A 299 -3.64 5.99 12.63
N PHE A 300 -4.54 5.00 12.66
CA PHE A 300 -5.81 5.06 11.94
C PHE A 300 -6.70 6.22 12.41
N ASP A 301 -6.78 6.47 13.71
CA ASP A 301 -7.59 7.57 14.24
C ASP A 301 -7.06 8.93 13.79
N ALA A 302 -5.75 9.11 13.76
CA ALA A 302 -5.12 10.31 13.22
C ALA A 302 -5.43 10.49 11.72
N ALA A 303 -5.35 9.41 10.94
CA ALA A 303 -5.70 9.43 9.52
C ALA A 303 -7.18 9.76 9.29
N ILE A 304 -8.08 9.11 10.01
CA ILE A 304 -9.53 9.36 9.90
C ILE A 304 -9.89 10.82 10.26
N LYS A 305 -9.20 11.42 11.22
CA LYS A 305 -9.43 12.79 11.68
C LYS A 305 -9.29 13.82 10.55
N VAL A 306 -8.33 13.62 9.65
CA VAL A 306 -8.08 14.53 8.53
C VAL A 306 -8.94 14.25 7.30
N LYS A 307 -9.85 13.27 7.38
CA LYS A 307 -10.85 12.93 6.34
C LYS A 307 -10.25 12.77 4.93
N PRO A 308 -9.22 11.94 4.77
CA PRO A 308 -8.62 11.73 3.46
C PRO A 308 -9.54 10.89 2.58
N GLU A 309 -9.38 11.00 1.26
CA GLU A 309 -10.08 10.10 0.34
C GLU A 309 -9.58 8.66 0.45
N PHE A 310 -8.28 8.49 0.65
CA PHE A 310 -7.61 7.18 0.77
C PHE A 310 -6.80 7.10 2.05
N ILE A 311 -6.67 5.88 2.59
CA ILE A 311 -5.65 5.52 3.58
C ILE A 311 -4.81 4.40 2.96
N ALA A 312 -3.48 4.47 3.10
CA ALA A 312 -2.59 3.38 2.77
C ALA A 312 -2.01 2.72 4.03
N ILE A 313 -1.77 1.42 3.98
CA ILE A 313 -1.25 0.62 5.09
C ILE A 313 0.18 0.19 4.77
N THR A 314 1.13 0.56 5.58
CA THR A 314 2.51 0.07 5.58
C THR A 314 2.66 -0.94 6.71
N SER A 315 2.63 -2.24 6.43
CA SER A 315 2.55 -2.96 5.16
C SER A 315 1.79 -4.28 5.29
N PHE A 316 1.55 -4.98 4.18
CA PHE A 316 1.12 -6.37 4.28
C PHE A 316 2.27 -7.26 4.76
N ASN A 317 3.46 -7.18 4.14
CA ASN A 317 4.55 -8.13 4.32
C ASN A 317 5.97 -7.54 4.23
N GLU A 318 6.21 -6.31 4.73
CA GLU A 318 7.58 -5.82 4.90
C GLU A 318 8.16 -6.36 6.22
N TRP A 319 8.69 -7.59 6.14
CA TRP A 319 9.18 -8.34 7.29
C TRP A 319 10.42 -7.72 7.93
N HIS A 320 11.31 -7.15 7.12
CA HIS A 320 12.58 -6.60 7.60
C HIS A 320 12.43 -5.26 8.31
N GLU A 321 11.31 -4.59 8.11
CA GLU A 321 10.95 -3.37 8.83
C GLU A 321 9.92 -3.61 9.96
N GLY A 322 9.47 -4.86 10.13
CA GLY A 322 8.52 -5.20 11.17
C GLY A 322 7.18 -4.47 11.06
N THR A 323 6.79 -4.04 9.85
CA THR A 323 5.54 -3.31 9.60
C THR A 323 4.41 -4.21 9.10
N GLN A 324 4.67 -5.49 8.94
CA GLN A 324 3.74 -6.45 8.34
C GLN A 324 2.48 -6.65 9.18
N ILE A 325 1.33 -6.84 8.50
CA ILE A 325 0.10 -7.39 9.10
C ILE A 325 -0.09 -8.87 8.78
N GLU A 326 0.72 -9.44 7.89
CA GLU A 326 0.76 -10.86 7.59
C GLU A 326 0.97 -11.68 8.87
N PRO A 327 0.28 -12.82 9.05
CA PRO A 327 0.37 -13.62 10.27
C PRO A 327 1.79 -14.06 10.62
N ALA A 328 2.19 -13.81 11.88
CA ALA A 328 3.47 -14.20 12.47
C ALA A 328 3.28 -15.25 13.55
N ILE A 329 4.21 -16.20 13.64
CA ILE A 329 4.17 -17.27 14.65
C ILE A 329 5.34 -17.16 15.65
N PRO A 330 5.13 -17.62 16.90
CA PRO A 330 6.21 -17.76 17.85
C PRO A 330 7.33 -18.66 17.32
N LYS A 331 8.56 -18.17 17.35
CA LYS A 331 9.73 -18.96 16.97
C LYS A 331 10.93 -18.60 17.82
N LYS A 332 11.71 -19.62 18.16
CA LYS A 332 12.97 -19.48 18.90
C LYS A 332 14.07 -20.22 18.17
N ILE A 333 15.18 -19.56 17.99
CA ILE A 333 16.44 -20.15 17.53
C ILE A 333 17.50 -20.01 18.63
N LYS A 334 18.70 -20.58 18.44
CA LYS A 334 19.73 -20.63 19.50
C LYS A 334 20.01 -19.29 20.16
N ASN A 335 20.07 -18.21 19.38
CA ASN A 335 20.52 -16.89 19.85
C ASN A 335 19.47 -15.80 19.71
N PHE A 336 18.21 -16.14 19.32
CA PHE A 336 17.18 -15.15 19.09
C PHE A 336 15.78 -15.73 19.34
N ILE A 337 14.91 -14.90 19.92
CA ILE A 337 13.49 -15.19 20.08
C ILE A 337 12.76 -14.18 19.22
N TYR A 338 12.04 -14.66 18.20
CA TYR A 338 11.21 -13.81 17.36
C TYR A 338 10.05 -13.23 18.15
N GLU A 339 9.71 -12.00 17.84
CA GLU A 339 8.46 -11.39 18.30
C GLU A 339 7.25 -12.08 17.62
N ASP A 340 6.09 -12.06 18.29
CA ASP A 340 4.85 -12.60 17.77
C ASP A 340 3.64 -11.72 18.14
N TYR A 341 2.45 -12.13 17.73
CA TYR A 341 1.19 -11.42 18.02
C TYR A 341 0.44 -12.02 19.22
N GLY A 342 1.14 -12.78 20.08
CA GLY A 342 0.56 -13.44 21.22
C GLY A 342 -0.26 -14.69 20.83
N LYS A 343 -1.48 -14.81 21.36
CA LYS A 343 -2.31 -16.02 21.16
C LYS A 343 -2.94 -16.15 19.78
N ASP A 344 -2.97 -15.08 18.99
CA ASP A 344 -3.65 -15.05 17.71
C ASP A 344 -2.73 -14.53 16.60
N PRO A 345 -2.08 -15.40 15.82
CA PRO A 345 -1.25 -14.97 14.69
C PRO A 345 -1.99 -14.09 13.67
N TRP A 346 -3.32 -14.18 13.60
CA TRP A 346 -4.17 -13.43 12.68
C TRP A 346 -4.71 -12.12 13.27
N MET A 347 -4.25 -11.72 14.43
CA MET A 347 -4.72 -10.53 15.14
C MET A 347 -4.73 -9.29 14.24
N TYR A 348 -3.63 -9.01 13.51
CA TYR A 348 -3.53 -7.81 12.69
C TYR A 348 -4.38 -7.85 11.42
N ILE A 349 -4.69 -9.02 10.86
CA ILE A 349 -5.69 -9.14 9.79
C ILE A 349 -7.08 -8.73 10.30
N LYS A 350 -7.47 -9.22 11.49
CA LYS A 350 -8.76 -8.90 12.13
C LYS A 350 -8.84 -7.43 12.55
N GLU A 351 -7.76 -6.92 13.12
CA GLU A 351 -7.68 -5.52 13.54
C GLU A 351 -7.73 -4.57 12.36
N THR A 352 -7.02 -4.88 11.27
CA THR A 352 -7.11 -4.11 10.01
C THR A 352 -8.54 -4.08 9.49
N LYS A 353 -9.25 -5.22 9.53
CA LYS A 353 -10.66 -5.27 9.13
C LYS A 353 -11.54 -4.33 9.96
N ARG A 354 -11.37 -4.34 11.29
CA ARG A 354 -12.11 -3.45 12.20
C ARG A 354 -11.84 -1.96 11.90
N LEU A 355 -10.56 -1.61 11.70
CA LEU A 355 -10.12 -0.25 11.44
C LEU A 355 -10.52 0.24 10.05
N THR A 356 -10.44 -0.61 9.04
CA THR A 356 -10.93 -0.35 7.68
C THR A 356 -12.44 -0.06 7.70
N ASP A 357 -13.22 -0.90 8.38
CA ASP A 357 -14.67 -0.67 8.50
C ASP A 357 -14.99 0.62 9.26
N LYS A 358 -14.19 0.98 10.27
CA LYS A 358 -14.31 2.25 11.01
C LYS A 358 -14.09 3.46 10.08
N PHE A 359 -13.06 3.40 9.23
CA PHE A 359 -12.77 4.45 8.24
C PHE A 359 -13.89 4.56 7.20
N LEU A 360 -14.29 3.44 6.60
CA LEU A 360 -15.28 3.42 5.53
C LEU A 360 -16.69 3.84 5.97
N LYS A 361 -17.03 3.71 7.27
CA LYS A 361 -18.29 4.21 7.82
C LYS A 361 -18.33 5.71 8.05
N LYS A 362 -17.16 6.35 8.13
CA LYS A 362 -17.04 7.80 8.42
C LYS A 362 -16.83 8.66 7.16
N ASN A 363 -16.53 8.02 6.03
CA ASN A 363 -16.27 8.62 4.72
C ASN A 363 -17.17 8.05 3.63
#